data_9002f7369f21b44bf0d8cb3d27f8a1b1
#
_entry.id   9002f7369f21b44bf0d8cb3d27f8a1b1
#
_cell.length_a   1.000
_cell.length_b   1.000
_cell.length_c   1.000
_cell.angle_alpha   90.00
_cell.angle_beta   90.00
_cell.angle_gamma   90.00
#
_symmetry.space_group_name_H-M   'P 1'
#
loop_
_entity.id
_entity.type
_entity.pdbx_description
1 polymer ?
#
loop_
_entity_poly.entity_id
_entity_poly.type
_entity_poly.pdbx_seq_one_letter_code
_entity_poly.pdbx_strand_id
1 'polypeptide(L)'
;YYLQRKGLTVKVLEVSSQAGGRARSDKMDGFTLDRGVHFYHHSTTELSKIINIRDLALKNSYPGYLLRYQGTFNLFTNPVYQTLDTVSTALAKNASFSDKIRLFGLYAKLKTTAYGKLVKEQDSSTFEYLSKNGFSKKLIDSFFRPMLAANIFDYNLQSSSRFSKVYLKSLFQDHVALPKEGIGKIAASIAEKLDDHTILFKTKVRRVTENGVELINGDFLESKFVLIATNAIDANSIIGEKAMPAECSHVSTLYFSTDKAPLSKPVVILNGDNGTTLVNHVFVPSLLHPEYAPSGKHLVAVNVVKEHDLDDEELEVKCLTELSEWFGLKVMDWQHLKTYHIKYAMPFKPILDEVTFTKKISQSVYACGDSLSVGSMESALRSGRESAEVIAKEFVKGNSKKPDFAESN
;
A
#
# COMPACT_ATOMS: atom_id res chain seq x y z
N TYR A 1 5.46 0.18 -19.98
CA TYR A 1 4.51 -0.64 -20.72
C TYR A 1 3.67 0.21 -21.67
N TYR A 2 2.83 1.14 -21.20
CA TYR A 2 1.93 1.92 -22.06
C TYR A 2 2.65 2.81 -23.06
N LEU A 3 3.82 3.36 -22.74
CA LEU A 3 4.64 4.14 -23.68
C LEU A 3 5.19 3.26 -24.82
N GLN A 4 5.71 2.06 -24.50
CA GLN A 4 6.15 1.09 -25.50
C GLN A 4 5.00 0.63 -26.40
N ARG A 5 3.81 0.37 -25.82
CA ARG A 5 2.59 0.03 -26.58
C ARG A 5 2.15 1.13 -27.55
N LYS A 6 2.62 2.36 -27.34
CA LYS A 6 2.43 3.53 -28.24
C LYS A 6 3.60 3.74 -29.19
N GLY A 7 4.54 2.81 -29.27
CA GLY A 7 5.68 2.86 -30.18
C GLY A 7 6.82 3.77 -29.72
N LEU A 8 6.85 4.17 -28.44
CA LEU A 8 7.92 5.01 -27.92
C LEU A 8 9.05 4.16 -27.34
N THR A 9 10.30 4.54 -27.63
CA THR A 9 11.47 3.94 -26.97
C THR A 9 11.55 4.41 -25.52
N VAL A 10 11.68 3.48 -24.59
CA VAL A 10 11.66 3.75 -23.14
C VAL A 10 12.86 3.12 -22.46
N LYS A 11 13.48 3.86 -21.53
CA LYS A 11 14.39 3.32 -20.52
C LYS A 11 13.82 3.59 -19.15
N VAL A 12 13.84 2.58 -18.28
CA VAL A 12 13.43 2.65 -16.88
C VAL A 12 14.68 2.51 -16.02
N LEU A 13 14.94 3.51 -15.17
CA LEU A 13 16.11 3.53 -14.29
C LEU A 13 15.65 3.16 -12.89
N GLU A 14 16.16 2.05 -12.35
CA GLU A 14 15.80 1.52 -11.02
C GLU A 14 17.06 1.39 -10.18
N VAL A 15 17.04 2.02 -8.99
CA VAL A 15 18.20 1.99 -8.08
C VAL A 15 18.46 0.63 -7.47
N SER A 16 17.42 -0.15 -7.28
CA SER A 16 17.51 -1.49 -6.67
C SER A 16 17.83 -2.57 -7.71
N SER A 17 17.98 -3.80 -7.25
CA SER A 17 18.24 -4.97 -8.10
C SER A 17 16.98 -5.61 -8.68
N GLN A 18 15.78 -5.12 -8.34
CA GLN A 18 14.49 -5.67 -8.78
C GLN A 18 13.41 -4.59 -8.84
N ALA A 19 12.42 -4.80 -9.71
CA ALA A 19 11.27 -3.92 -9.84
C ALA A 19 10.33 -4.03 -8.63
N GLY A 20 9.49 -3.01 -8.42
CA GLY A 20 8.37 -3.06 -7.47
C GLY A 20 8.34 -1.97 -6.41
N GLY A 21 9.46 -1.30 -6.17
CA GLY A 21 9.52 -0.25 -5.15
C GLY A 21 9.09 -0.76 -3.77
N ARG A 22 7.93 -0.31 -3.27
CA ARG A 22 7.34 -0.76 -2.01
C ARG A 22 6.67 -2.14 -2.12
N ALA A 23 6.09 -2.48 -3.27
CA ALA A 23 5.49 -3.79 -3.53
C ALA A 23 6.58 -4.78 -3.98
N ARG A 24 7.43 -5.18 -3.06
CA ARG A 24 8.53 -6.13 -3.26
C ARG A 24 8.50 -7.24 -2.22
N SER A 25 9.04 -8.40 -2.61
CA SER A 25 9.25 -9.55 -1.74
C SER A 25 10.70 -9.99 -1.80
N ASP A 26 11.26 -10.32 -0.65
CA ASP A 26 12.58 -10.92 -0.54
C ASP A 26 12.44 -12.43 -0.26
N LYS A 27 13.36 -13.23 -0.80
CA LYS A 27 13.48 -14.64 -0.46
C LYS A 27 14.63 -14.82 0.53
N MET A 28 14.37 -15.46 1.66
CA MET A 28 15.36 -15.70 2.71
C MET A 28 15.11 -17.05 3.38
N ASP A 29 16.05 -17.96 3.34
CA ASP A 29 16.02 -19.29 3.98
C ASP A 29 14.72 -20.07 3.71
N GLY A 30 14.21 -19.98 2.48
CA GLY A 30 12.96 -20.61 2.05
C GLY A 30 11.70 -19.84 2.41
N PHE A 31 11.79 -18.72 3.13
CA PHE A 31 10.68 -17.81 3.40
C PHE A 31 10.50 -16.77 2.29
N THR A 32 9.25 -16.34 2.13
CA THR A 32 8.91 -15.19 1.28
C THR A 32 8.49 -14.03 2.19
N LEU A 33 9.32 -12.98 2.25
CA LEU A 33 9.10 -11.82 3.09
C LEU A 33 8.68 -10.63 2.22
N ASP A 34 7.43 -10.23 2.32
CA ASP A 34 6.96 -9.01 1.68
C ASP A 34 7.52 -7.79 2.43
N ARG A 35 7.94 -6.74 1.71
CA ARG A 35 8.45 -5.52 2.35
C ARG A 35 7.30 -4.69 2.93
N GLY A 36 6.88 -5.03 4.13
CA GLY A 36 5.62 -4.66 4.74
C GLY A 36 4.50 -5.63 4.37
N VAL A 37 3.43 -5.67 5.15
CA VAL A 37 2.26 -6.49 4.81
C VAL A 37 1.37 -5.71 3.85
N HIS A 38 1.37 -6.12 2.59
CA HIS A 38 0.54 -5.55 1.55
C HIS A 38 -0.44 -6.59 1.04
N PHE A 39 -1.69 -6.20 0.88
CA PHE A 39 -2.71 -7.03 0.25
C PHE A 39 -3.05 -6.49 -1.14
N TYR A 40 -3.30 -7.40 -2.06
CA TYR A 40 -3.94 -7.10 -3.32
C TYR A 40 -5.45 -6.96 -3.10
N HIS A 41 -6.04 -5.89 -3.61
CA HIS A 41 -7.48 -5.67 -3.60
C HIS A 41 -8.05 -6.05 -4.96
N HIS A 42 -9.09 -6.88 -5.00
CA HIS A 42 -9.73 -7.29 -6.27
C HIS A 42 -10.39 -6.13 -7.02
N SER A 43 -10.68 -5.01 -6.34
CA SER A 43 -11.10 -3.75 -6.97
C SER A 43 -10.00 -3.08 -7.80
N THR A 44 -8.76 -3.59 -7.77
CA THR A 44 -7.64 -3.11 -8.60
C THR A 44 -7.87 -3.52 -10.06
N THR A 45 -8.50 -2.65 -10.85
CA THR A 45 -8.88 -2.92 -12.24
C THR A 45 -7.78 -2.60 -13.24
N GLU A 46 -6.87 -1.68 -12.92
CA GLU A 46 -5.78 -1.28 -13.81
C GLU A 46 -4.79 -2.42 -14.07
N LEU A 47 -4.55 -3.27 -13.06
CA LEU A 47 -3.62 -4.39 -13.19
C LEU A 47 -4.07 -5.41 -14.26
N SER A 48 -5.37 -5.73 -14.31
CA SER A 48 -5.92 -6.68 -15.28
C SER A 48 -5.81 -6.24 -16.75
N LYS A 49 -5.54 -4.94 -16.98
CA LYS A 49 -5.27 -4.39 -18.32
C LYS A 49 -3.85 -4.71 -18.82
N ILE A 50 -2.96 -5.16 -17.93
CA ILE A 50 -1.54 -5.39 -18.23
C ILE A 50 -1.18 -6.86 -18.15
N ILE A 51 -1.63 -7.55 -17.11
CA ILE A 51 -1.34 -8.97 -16.87
C ILE A 51 -2.62 -9.79 -16.66
N ASN A 52 -2.50 -11.09 -16.84
CA ASN A 52 -3.55 -12.02 -16.44
C ASN A 52 -3.48 -12.24 -14.91
N ILE A 53 -4.50 -11.80 -14.19
CA ILE A 53 -4.56 -11.91 -12.72
C ILE A 53 -4.49 -13.37 -12.24
N ARG A 54 -4.91 -14.34 -13.05
CA ARG A 54 -4.83 -15.78 -12.69
C ARG A 54 -3.40 -16.26 -12.49
N ASP A 55 -2.43 -15.64 -13.19
CA ASP A 55 -1.01 -16.00 -13.09
C ASP A 55 -0.39 -15.66 -11.74
N LEU A 56 -1.07 -14.81 -10.95
CA LEU A 56 -0.67 -14.49 -9.58
C LEU A 56 -1.07 -15.57 -8.56
N ALA A 57 -1.93 -16.52 -8.93
CA ALA A 57 -2.47 -17.55 -8.05
C ALA A 57 -2.94 -16.98 -6.70
N LEU A 58 -3.77 -15.93 -6.77
CA LEU A 58 -4.27 -15.21 -5.61
C LEU A 58 -5.09 -16.11 -4.69
N LYS A 59 -4.87 -16.00 -3.39
CA LYS A 59 -5.76 -16.54 -2.35
C LYS A 59 -6.29 -15.41 -1.48
N ASN A 60 -7.60 -15.46 -1.20
CA ASN A 60 -8.27 -14.47 -0.39
C ASN A 60 -8.03 -14.68 1.09
N SER A 61 -7.71 -13.61 1.80
CA SER A 61 -7.72 -13.58 3.25
C SER A 61 -9.14 -13.77 3.77
N TYR A 62 -9.28 -14.16 5.04
CA TYR A 62 -10.58 -14.20 5.69
C TYR A 62 -11.23 -12.80 5.67
N PRO A 63 -12.52 -12.69 5.29
CA PRO A 63 -13.18 -11.41 5.09
C PRO A 63 -13.56 -10.74 6.43
N GLY A 64 -12.62 -10.05 7.03
CA GLY A 64 -12.79 -9.38 8.32
C GLY A 64 -11.50 -9.28 9.10
N TYR A 65 -11.66 -8.96 10.38
CA TYR A 65 -10.58 -8.76 11.33
C TYR A 65 -10.85 -9.51 12.63
N LEU A 66 -9.82 -10.09 13.22
CA LEU A 66 -9.87 -10.60 14.59
C LEU A 66 -9.37 -9.49 15.51
N LEU A 67 -10.26 -8.85 16.24
CA LEU A 67 -9.93 -7.78 17.16
C LEU A 67 -9.56 -8.35 18.53
N ARG A 68 -8.33 -8.12 19.00
CA ARG A 68 -7.96 -8.29 20.39
C ARG A 68 -8.39 -7.06 21.18
N TYR A 69 -9.21 -7.25 22.20
CA TYR A 69 -9.66 -6.17 23.06
C TYR A 69 -9.90 -6.68 24.48
N GLN A 70 -9.23 -6.08 25.47
CA GLN A 70 -9.29 -6.45 26.88
C GLN A 70 -9.06 -7.96 27.11
N GLY A 71 -7.97 -8.49 26.54
CA GLY A 71 -7.58 -9.90 26.67
C GLY A 71 -8.45 -10.89 25.91
N THR A 72 -9.47 -10.45 25.17
CA THR A 72 -10.37 -11.31 24.38
C THR A 72 -10.23 -11.06 22.90
N PHE A 73 -10.48 -12.11 22.09
CA PHE A 73 -10.52 -12.00 20.63
C PHE A 73 -11.98 -11.96 20.16
N ASN A 74 -12.32 -10.94 19.40
CA ASN A 74 -13.64 -10.75 18.81
C ASN A 74 -13.53 -10.68 17.30
N LEU A 75 -14.31 -11.48 16.58
CA LEU A 75 -14.30 -11.50 15.13
C LEU A 75 -15.24 -10.43 14.57
N PHE A 76 -14.69 -9.50 13.78
CA PHE A 76 -15.42 -8.52 13.00
C PHE A 76 -15.42 -8.94 11.55
N THR A 77 -16.58 -9.34 11.03
CA THR A 77 -16.72 -9.80 9.65
C THR A 77 -17.57 -8.85 8.81
N ASN A 78 -17.31 -8.87 7.52
CA ASN A 78 -18.19 -8.22 6.57
C ASN A 78 -19.50 -9.04 6.46
N PRO A 79 -20.67 -8.47 6.80
CA PRO A 79 -21.95 -9.20 6.85
C PRO A 79 -22.40 -9.76 5.49
N VAL A 80 -21.84 -9.28 4.39
CA VAL A 80 -22.17 -9.77 3.03
C VAL A 80 -21.54 -11.12 2.74
N TYR A 81 -20.36 -11.40 3.32
CA TYR A 81 -19.57 -12.59 2.97
C TYR A 81 -19.69 -13.72 4.00
N GLN A 82 -20.11 -13.41 5.24
CA GLN A 82 -20.13 -14.39 6.33
C GLN A 82 -21.32 -14.14 7.28
N THR A 83 -22.49 -14.66 6.93
CA THR A 83 -23.71 -14.45 7.72
C THR A 83 -23.67 -15.09 9.11
N LEU A 84 -23.03 -16.26 9.28
CA LEU A 84 -22.93 -16.94 10.57
C LEU A 84 -21.98 -16.23 11.55
N ASP A 85 -20.85 -15.71 11.06
CA ASP A 85 -19.88 -14.99 11.88
C ASP A 85 -20.31 -13.53 12.17
N THR A 86 -21.33 -13.01 11.49
CA THR A 86 -21.92 -11.69 11.76
C THR A 86 -22.51 -11.60 13.17
N VAL A 87 -22.95 -12.73 13.74
CA VAL A 87 -23.44 -12.80 15.12
C VAL A 87 -22.33 -12.44 16.11
N SER A 88 -21.09 -12.87 15.89
CA SER A 88 -19.94 -12.52 16.74
C SER A 88 -19.65 -11.01 16.71
N THR A 89 -19.74 -10.39 15.53
CA THR A 89 -19.65 -8.92 15.39
C THR A 89 -20.75 -8.21 16.17
N ALA A 90 -21.98 -8.73 16.12
CA ALA A 90 -23.11 -8.17 16.86
C ALA A 90 -22.95 -8.29 18.39
N LEU A 91 -22.20 -9.29 18.88
CA LEU A 91 -21.93 -9.50 20.30
C LEU A 91 -20.65 -8.81 20.81
N ALA A 92 -19.87 -8.16 19.93
CA ALA A 92 -18.62 -7.54 20.31
C ALA A 92 -18.82 -6.47 21.40
N LYS A 93 -18.05 -6.61 22.51
CA LYS A 93 -18.17 -5.78 23.70
C LYS A 93 -17.60 -4.37 23.55
N ASN A 94 -16.76 -4.12 22.53
CA ASN A 94 -16.12 -2.83 22.28
C ASN A 94 -17.04 -1.82 21.54
N ALA A 95 -18.22 -2.23 21.06
CA ALA A 95 -19.16 -1.40 20.35
C ALA A 95 -20.53 -1.37 21.07
N SER A 96 -21.07 -0.17 21.25
CA SER A 96 -22.45 0.03 21.72
C SER A 96 -23.46 -0.40 20.65
N PHE A 97 -24.72 -0.61 21.03
CA PHE A 97 -25.78 -0.89 20.06
C PHE A 97 -25.92 0.23 19.02
N SER A 98 -25.82 1.48 19.46
CA SER A 98 -25.85 2.65 18.55
C SER A 98 -24.65 2.68 17.59
N ASP A 99 -23.47 2.28 18.05
CA ASP A 99 -22.28 2.16 17.17
C ASP A 99 -22.48 1.13 16.07
N LYS A 100 -23.11 -0.02 16.40
CA LYS A 100 -23.38 -1.08 15.42
C LYS A 100 -24.36 -0.62 14.34
N ILE A 101 -25.42 0.12 14.72
CA ILE A 101 -26.35 0.71 13.75
C ILE A 101 -25.61 1.73 12.85
N ARG A 102 -24.77 2.60 13.42
CA ARG A 102 -24.00 3.58 12.65
C ARG A 102 -22.99 2.91 11.72
N LEU A 103 -22.33 1.84 12.17
CA LEU A 103 -21.39 1.08 11.34
C LEU A 103 -22.11 0.47 10.13
N PHE A 104 -23.30 -0.10 10.34
CA PHE A 104 -24.13 -0.60 9.24
C PHE A 104 -24.56 0.53 8.29
N GLY A 105 -24.97 1.68 8.82
CA GLY A 105 -25.29 2.86 8.02
C GLY A 105 -24.11 3.39 7.21
N LEU A 106 -22.92 3.44 7.82
CA LEU A 106 -21.69 3.82 7.13
C LEU A 106 -21.37 2.82 6.00
N TYR A 107 -21.46 1.51 6.27
CA TYR A 107 -21.29 0.46 5.28
C TYR A 107 -22.25 0.66 4.08
N ALA A 108 -23.55 0.81 4.33
CA ALA A 108 -24.57 1.00 3.29
C ALA A 108 -24.30 2.26 2.47
N LYS A 109 -23.99 3.39 3.13
CA LYS A 109 -23.63 4.65 2.48
C LYS A 109 -22.41 4.47 1.54
N LEU A 110 -21.32 3.91 2.05
CA LEU A 110 -20.10 3.77 1.28
C LEU A 110 -20.27 2.78 0.12
N LYS A 111 -21.01 1.70 0.32
CA LYS A 111 -21.30 0.71 -0.72
C LYS A 111 -22.01 1.33 -1.93
N THR A 112 -23.00 2.20 -1.69
CA THR A 112 -23.85 2.80 -2.72
C THR A 112 -23.29 4.08 -3.32
N THR A 113 -22.39 4.79 -2.61
CA THR A 113 -21.85 6.07 -3.10
C THR A 113 -20.75 5.86 -4.12
N ALA A 114 -20.84 6.51 -5.29
CA ALA A 114 -19.81 6.44 -6.32
C ALA A 114 -18.47 7.06 -5.85
N TYR A 115 -17.35 6.52 -6.29
CA TYR A 115 -16.00 7.01 -5.97
C TYR A 115 -15.85 8.52 -6.20
N GLY A 116 -16.22 9.00 -7.40
CA GLY A 116 -16.12 10.43 -7.75
C GLY A 116 -16.93 11.37 -6.87
N LYS A 117 -17.98 10.86 -6.17
CA LYS A 117 -18.74 11.62 -5.19
C LYS A 117 -18.02 11.68 -3.84
N LEU A 118 -17.44 10.57 -3.41
CA LEU A 118 -16.69 10.49 -2.13
C LEU A 118 -15.51 11.47 -2.09
N VAL A 119 -14.76 11.58 -3.18
CA VAL A 119 -13.59 12.48 -3.26
C VAL A 119 -13.95 13.96 -3.38
N LYS A 120 -15.25 14.30 -3.60
CA LYS A 120 -15.76 15.66 -3.67
C LYS A 120 -16.56 16.08 -2.42
N GLU A 121 -16.81 15.17 -1.46
CA GLU A 121 -17.46 15.52 -0.21
C GLU A 121 -16.62 16.54 0.57
N GLN A 122 -17.24 17.25 1.52
CA GLN A 122 -16.49 18.11 2.45
C GLN A 122 -15.43 17.29 3.17
N ASP A 123 -14.21 17.79 3.24
CA ASP A 123 -13.10 17.13 3.89
C ASP A 123 -12.93 17.55 5.35
N SER A 124 -12.35 16.67 6.14
CA SER A 124 -11.95 16.87 7.53
C SER A 124 -10.96 15.75 7.88
N SER A 125 -10.37 15.76 9.06
CA SER A 125 -9.64 14.59 9.52
C SER A 125 -10.57 13.37 9.64
N THR A 126 -10.02 12.18 9.49
CA THR A 126 -10.77 10.92 9.67
C THR A 126 -11.37 10.84 11.08
N PHE A 127 -10.62 11.25 12.11
CA PHE A 127 -11.11 11.29 13.49
C PHE A 127 -12.33 12.19 13.62
N GLU A 128 -12.26 13.40 13.08
CA GLU A 128 -13.38 14.37 13.12
C GLU A 128 -14.59 13.83 12.38
N TYR A 129 -14.40 13.23 11.21
CA TYR A 129 -15.47 12.60 10.44
C TYR A 129 -16.19 11.50 11.24
N LEU A 130 -15.44 10.57 11.84
CA LEU A 130 -16.02 9.49 12.64
C LEU A 130 -16.76 10.04 13.87
N SER A 131 -16.18 11.01 14.57
CA SER A 131 -16.77 11.65 15.74
C SER A 131 -18.06 12.40 15.40
N LYS A 132 -18.08 13.20 14.32
CA LYS A 132 -19.28 13.93 13.83
C LYS A 132 -20.39 12.97 13.37
N ASN A 133 -20.04 11.77 12.89
CA ASN A 133 -21.03 10.73 12.58
C ASN A 133 -21.49 9.95 13.81
N GLY A 134 -21.09 10.36 15.02
CA GLY A 134 -21.59 9.90 16.29
C GLY A 134 -21.00 8.57 16.77
N PHE A 135 -19.93 8.08 16.17
CA PHE A 135 -19.21 6.91 16.68
C PHE A 135 -18.63 7.19 18.05
N SER A 136 -18.77 6.26 18.97
CA SER A 136 -18.19 6.38 20.31
C SER A 136 -16.66 6.41 20.24
N LYS A 137 -16.03 7.17 21.15
CA LYS A 137 -14.56 7.18 21.30
C LYS A 137 -14.02 5.76 21.47
N LYS A 138 -14.75 4.91 22.22
CA LYS A 138 -14.40 3.51 22.45
C LYS A 138 -14.28 2.74 21.13
N LEU A 139 -15.27 2.82 20.23
CA LEU A 139 -15.21 2.12 18.94
C LEU A 139 -14.16 2.73 17.99
N ILE A 140 -14.03 4.07 17.99
CA ILE A 140 -12.98 4.74 17.19
C ILE A 140 -11.62 4.22 17.62
N ASP A 141 -11.31 4.23 18.88
CA ASP A 141 -10.00 3.87 19.40
C ASP A 141 -9.72 2.37 19.31
N SER A 142 -10.70 1.50 19.62
CA SER A 142 -10.48 0.05 19.66
C SER A 142 -10.61 -0.64 18.31
N PHE A 143 -11.29 -0.05 17.32
CA PHE A 143 -11.51 -0.69 16.03
C PHE A 143 -11.05 0.15 14.84
N PHE A 144 -11.59 1.37 14.67
CA PHE A 144 -11.25 2.18 13.49
C PHE A 144 -9.76 2.55 13.46
N ARG A 145 -9.20 2.93 14.60
CA ARG A 145 -7.79 3.31 14.71
C ARG A 145 -6.85 2.17 14.30
N PRO A 146 -6.85 0.99 14.95
CA PRO A 146 -5.96 -0.10 14.55
C PRO A 146 -6.26 -0.62 13.15
N MET A 147 -7.50 -0.60 12.70
CA MET A 147 -7.89 -1.05 11.37
C MET A 147 -7.37 -0.08 10.28
N LEU A 148 -7.54 1.23 10.44
CA LEU A 148 -7.00 2.21 9.48
C LEU A 148 -5.47 2.26 9.56
N ALA A 149 -4.88 2.17 10.75
CA ALA A 149 -3.44 2.01 10.88
C ALA A 149 -2.90 0.77 10.15
N ALA A 150 -3.61 -0.36 10.19
CA ALA A 150 -3.21 -1.56 9.48
C ALA A 150 -3.26 -1.43 7.95
N ASN A 151 -4.04 -0.51 7.42
CA ASN A 151 -4.35 -0.44 6.00
C ASN A 151 -3.79 0.82 5.32
N ILE A 152 -3.81 1.97 6.00
CA ILE A 152 -3.32 3.25 5.46
C ILE A 152 -2.23 3.88 6.34
N PHE A 153 -1.74 3.15 7.35
CA PHE A 153 -0.67 3.56 8.26
C PHE A 153 -0.94 4.90 8.97
N ASP A 154 -2.21 5.25 9.19
CA ASP A 154 -2.62 6.44 9.92
C ASP A 154 -3.15 6.08 11.31
N TYR A 155 -2.24 5.88 12.26
CA TYR A 155 -2.60 5.57 13.63
C TYR A 155 -3.36 6.73 14.31
N ASN A 156 -3.03 7.97 13.97
CA ASN A 156 -3.61 9.15 14.61
C ASN A 156 -4.96 9.58 14.03
N LEU A 157 -5.40 8.95 12.92
CA LEU A 157 -6.63 9.28 12.18
C LEU A 157 -6.66 10.74 11.69
N GLN A 158 -5.49 11.28 11.32
CA GLN A 158 -5.34 12.64 10.82
C GLN A 158 -5.42 12.75 9.29
N SER A 159 -5.40 11.63 8.57
CA SER A 159 -5.61 11.62 7.13
C SER A 159 -6.98 12.15 6.76
N SER A 160 -7.07 12.72 5.56
CA SER A 160 -8.33 13.15 4.94
C SER A 160 -9.44 12.10 5.06
N SER A 161 -10.60 12.52 5.50
CA SER A 161 -11.81 11.67 5.57
C SER A 161 -12.25 11.17 4.20
N ARG A 162 -11.98 11.93 3.12
CA ARG A 162 -12.24 11.49 1.74
C ARG A 162 -11.39 10.29 1.40
N PHE A 163 -10.09 10.33 1.76
CA PHE A 163 -9.17 9.22 1.59
C PHE A 163 -9.64 7.97 2.35
N SER A 164 -9.90 8.13 3.65
CA SER A 164 -10.36 7.02 4.49
C SER A 164 -11.70 6.44 4.03
N LYS A 165 -12.65 7.25 3.57
CA LYS A 165 -13.92 6.78 3.00
C LYS A 165 -13.74 5.94 1.74
N VAL A 166 -12.85 6.37 0.85
CA VAL A 166 -12.50 5.60 -0.36
C VAL A 166 -11.92 4.26 0.03
N TYR A 167 -11.00 4.25 0.99
CA TYR A 167 -10.37 3.04 1.47
C TYR A 167 -11.37 2.08 2.15
N LEU A 168 -12.19 2.61 3.07
CA LEU A 168 -13.26 1.84 3.72
C LEU A 168 -14.26 1.25 2.69
N LYS A 169 -14.61 2.03 1.66
CA LYS A 169 -15.43 1.52 0.56
C LYS A 169 -14.80 0.31 -0.11
N SER A 170 -13.51 0.36 -0.42
CA SER A 170 -12.77 -0.77 -0.99
C SER A 170 -12.80 -1.99 -0.08
N LEU A 171 -12.50 -1.81 1.21
CA LEU A 171 -12.54 -2.90 2.21
C LEU A 171 -13.93 -3.53 2.38
N PHE A 172 -15.00 -2.73 2.24
CA PHE A 172 -16.36 -3.22 2.39
C PHE A 172 -16.89 -3.94 1.14
N GLN A 173 -16.30 -3.68 -0.01
CA GLN A 173 -16.77 -4.24 -1.28
C GLN A 173 -15.96 -5.43 -1.75
N ASP A 174 -14.77 -5.65 -1.18
CA ASP A 174 -13.79 -6.51 -1.79
C ASP A 174 -13.11 -7.47 -0.81
N HIS A 175 -12.61 -8.56 -1.35
CA HIS A 175 -11.66 -9.42 -0.66
C HIS A 175 -10.25 -8.89 -0.86
N VAL A 176 -9.45 -8.97 0.19
CA VAL A 176 -8.01 -8.79 0.08
C VAL A 176 -7.34 -10.14 -0.12
N ALA A 177 -6.31 -10.19 -0.94
CA ALA A 177 -5.64 -11.42 -1.33
C ALA A 177 -4.12 -11.26 -1.32
N LEU A 178 -3.41 -12.38 -1.27
CA LEU A 178 -1.97 -12.40 -1.52
C LEU A 178 -1.66 -13.24 -2.76
N PRO A 179 -0.66 -12.82 -3.57
CA PRO A 179 -0.07 -13.68 -4.59
C PRO A 179 0.72 -14.83 -3.97
N LYS A 180 0.72 -15.99 -4.65
CA LYS A 180 1.46 -17.19 -4.20
C LYS A 180 2.96 -16.93 -3.96
N GLU A 181 3.59 -16.12 -4.81
CA GLU A 181 5.04 -15.87 -4.78
C GLU A 181 5.42 -14.59 -4.05
N GLY A 182 4.47 -13.94 -3.34
CA GLY A 182 4.66 -12.64 -2.70
C GLY A 182 4.12 -11.49 -3.52
N ILE A 183 3.91 -10.34 -2.86
CA ILE A 183 3.37 -9.13 -3.52
C ILE A 183 4.27 -8.63 -4.65
N GLY A 184 5.58 -8.89 -4.56
CA GLY A 184 6.57 -8.53 -5.58
C GLY A 184 6.34 -9.19 -6.94
N LYS A 185 5.60 -10.32 -6.99
CA LYS A 185 5.24 -10.97 -8.25
C LYS A 185 4.42 -10.06 -9.17
N ILE A 186 3.63 -9.16 -8.62
CA ILE A 186 2.84 -8.19 -9.40
C ILE A 186 3.77 -7.31 -10.25
N ALA A 187 4.77 -6.69 -9.63
CA ALA A 187 5.71 -5.83 -10.34
C ALA A 187 6.61 -6.61 -11.30
N ALA A 188 7.04 -7.82 -10.90
CA ALA A 188 7.80 -8.71 -11.76
C ALA A 188 7.01 -9.08 -13.02
N SER A 189 5.74 -9.45 -12.88
CA SER A 189 4.88 -9.80 -14.02
C SER A 189 4.62 -8.61 -14.97
N ILE A 190 4.60 -7.37 -14.46
CA ILE A 190 4.54 -6.18 -15.32
C ILE A 190 5.88 -5.97 -16.03
N ALA A 191 7.00 -6.14 -15.32
CA ALA A 191 8.33 -5.99 -15.90
C ALA A 191 8.59 -7.01 -17.03
N GLU A 192 8.09 -8.23 -16.90
CA GLU A 192 8.15 -9.28 -17.93
C GLU A 192 7.40 -8.91 -19.24
N LYS A 193 6.57 -7.85 -19.24
CA LYS A 193 5.86 -7.35 -20.42
C LYS A 193 6.62 -6.25 -21.16
N LEU A 194 7.74 -5.81 -20.63
CA LEU A 194 8.59 -4.79 -21.25
C LEU A 194 9.57 -5.47 -22.22
N ASP A 195 10.00 -4.70 -23.22
CA ASP A 195 11.03 -5.15 -24.15
C ASP A 195 12.35 -5.38 -23.39
N ASP A 196 13.18 -6.27 -23.92
CA ASP A 196 14.47 -6.60 -23.35
C ASP A 196 15.32 -5.32 -23.14
N HIS A 197 16.09 -5.31 -22.07
CA HIS A 197 16.96 -4.20 -21.70
C HIS A 197 16.26 -2.84 -21.47
N THR A 198 14.93 -2.84 -21.29
CA THR A 198 14.18 -1.63 -20.94
C THR A 198 14.53 -1.14 -19.54
N ILE A 199 14.65 -2.06 -18.57
CA ILE A 199 14.95 -1.69 -17.18
C ILE A 199 16.46 -1.78 -16.94
N LEU A 200 17.05 -0.68 -16.50
CA LEU A 200 18.42 -0.60 -16.03
C LEU A 200 18.41 -0.63 -14.50
N PHE A 201 18.60 -1.80 -13.92
CA PHE A 201 18.73 -1.99 -12.48
C PHE A 201 20.03 -1.43 -11.93
N LYS A 202 20.10 -1.20 -10.62
CA LYS A 202 21.26 -0.63 -9.91
C LYS A 202 21.72 0.72 -10.50
N THR A 203 20.79 1.44 -11.11
CA THR A 203 21.04 2.71 -11.80
C THR A 203 20.36 3.85 -11.05
N LYS A 204 21.16 4.62 -10.32
CA LYS A 204 20.67 5.73 -9.49
C LYS A 204 20.77 7.06 -10.24
N VAL A 205 19.63 7.75 -10.38
CA VAL A 205 19.56 9.11 -10.92
C VAL A 205 20.00 10.09 -9.83
N ARG A 206 20.88 11.02 -10.19
CA ARG A 206 21.32 12.13 -9.34
C ARG A 206 20.43 13.35 -9.51
N ARG A 207 20.10 13.70 -10.77
CA ARG A 207 19.35 14.89 -11.11
C ARG A 207 18.57 14.71 -12.40
N VAL A 208 17.41 15.34 -12.48
CA VAL A 208 16.60 15.45 -13.70
C VAL A 208 16.80 16.83 -14.35
N THR A 209 16.84 16.87 -15.67
CA THR A 209 16.92 18.08 -16.48
C THR A 209 15.89 18.04 -17.61
N GLU A 210 15.72 19.13 -18.34
CA GLU A 210 14.82 19.20 -19.51
C GLU A 210 15.24 18.26 -20.65
N ASN A 211 16.52 17.91 -20.74
CA ASN A 211 17.07 17.14 -21.86
C ASN A 211 17.42 15.69 -21.47
N GLY A 212 17.11 15.26 -20.23
CA GLY A 212 17.44 13.92 -19.76
C GLY A 212 17.76 13.85 -18.28
N VAL A 213 18.57 12.87 -17.90
CA VAL A 213 18.94 12.63 -16.50
C VAL A 213 20.42 12.44 -16.33
N GLU A 214 20.96 12.96 -15.23
CA GLU A 214 22.32 12.75 -14.76
C GLU A 214 22.33 11.58 -13.75
N LEU A 215 23.20 10.60 -13.95
CA LEU A 215 23.40 9.48 -13.05
C LEU A 215 24.42 9.82 -11.95
N ILE A 216 24.43 9.02 -10.88
CA ILE A 216 25.35 9.25 -9.76
C ILE A 216 26.83 9.02 -10.13
N ASN A 217 27.09 8.22 -11.16
CA ASN A 217 28.44 7.97 -11.72
C ASN A 217 28.92 9.07 -12.67
N GLY A 218 28.10 10.11 -12.91
CA GLY A 218 28.40 11.22 -13.80
C GLY A 218 27.93 11.04 -15.25
N ASP A 219 27.43 9.88 -15.65
CA ASP A 219 26.89 9.67 -16.99
C ASP A 219 25.61 10.50 -17.17
N PHE A 220 25.38 10.93 -18.42
CA PHE A 220 24.18 11.64 -18.81
C PHE A 220 23.40 10.82 -19.84
N LEU A 221 22.11 10.59 -19.58
CA LEU A 221 21.21 9.92 -20.49
C LEU A 221 20.23 10.93 -21.08
N GLU A 222 20.37 11.20 -22.38
CA GLU A 222 19.49 12.09 -23.11
C GLU A 222 18.10 11.47 -23.30
N SER A 223 17.07 12.29 -23.17
CA SER A 223 15.68 11.92 -23.48
C SER A 223 14.83 13.13 -23.83
N LYS A 224 13.82 12.92 -24.68
CA LYS A 224 12.83 13.96 -25.03
C LYS A 224 11.87 14.25 -23.88
N PHE A 225 11.61 13.26 -23.04
CA PHE A 225 10.73 13.36 -21.88
C PHE A 225 11.30 12.55 -20.72
N VAL A 226 11.13 13.05 -19.51
CA VAL A 226 11.43 12.34 -18.28
C VAL A 226 10.14 12.17 -17.49
N LEU A 227 9.81 10.94 -17.11
CA LEU A 227 8.72 10.63 -16.21
C LEU A 227 9.27 10.12 -14.88
N ILE A 228 9.14 10.95 -13.84
CA ILE A 228 9.55 10.61 -12.47
C ILE A 228 8.46 9.75 -11.85
N ALA A 229 8.80 8.50 -11.52
CA ALA A 229 7.90 7.50 -10.93
C ALA A 229 8.42 6.98 -9.58
N THR A 230 9.25 7.75 -8.89
CA THR A 230 9.74 7.45 -7.54
C THR A 230 8.74 7.91 -6.48
N ASN A 231 9.00 7.59 -5.19
CA ASN A 231 8.27 8.24 -4.11
C ASN A 231 8.52 9.76 -4.11
N ALA A 232 7.68 10.53 -3.42
CA ALA A 232 7.72 12.00 -3.48
C ALA A 232 8.99 12.60 -2.86
N ILE A 233 9.59 11.94 -1.85
CA ILE A 233 10.84 12.41 -1.22
C ILE A 233 11.98 12.32 -2.22
N ASP A 234 12.15 11.16 -2.87
CA ASP A 234 13.17 10.95 -3.87
C ASP A 234 12.91 11.82 -5.12
N ALA A 235 11.63 11.96 -5.53
CA ALA A 235 11.26 12.86 -6.62
C ALA A 235 11.74 14.30 -6.37
N ASN A 236 11.45 14.86 -5.19
CA ASN A 236 11.88 16.21 -4.83
C ASN A 236 13.42 16.33 -4.78
N SER A 237 14.10 15.28 -4.31
CA SER A 237 15.57 15.25 -4.28
C SER A 237 16.19 15.32 -5.67
N ILE A 238 15.68 14.57 -6.63
CA ILE A 238 16.24 14.54 -8.00
C ILE A 238 15.80 15.73 -8.87
N ILE A 239 14.66 16.35 -8.52
CA ILE A 239 14.21 17.60 -9.16
C ILE A 239 15.00 18.80 -8.60
N GLY A 240 15.37 18.77 -7.33
CA GLY A 240 16.06 19.85 -6.62
C GLY A 240 15.13 20.89 -5.99
N GLU A 241 13.83 20.63 -5.95
CA GLU A 241 12.81 21.49 -5.34
C GLU A 241 11.64 20.69 -4.77
N LYS A 242 10.81 21.33 -3.93
CA LYS A 242 9.60 20.72 -3.35
C LYS A 242 8.42 20.68 -4.35
N ALA A 243 8.57 19.90 -5.41
CA ALA A 243 7.56 19.79 -6.45
C ALA A 243 6.44 18.81 -6.09
N MET A 244 6.69 17.83 -5.21
CA MET A 244 5.75 16.75 -4.83
C MET A 244 5.39 16.81 -3.35
N PRO A 245 4.14 16.47 -2.96
CA PRO A 245 3.77 16.32 -1.54
C PRO A 245 4.52 15.13 -0.95
N ALA A 246 5.46 15.40 -0.03
CA ALA A 246 6.40 14.42 0.49
C ALA A 246 6.06 13.88 1.89
N GLU A 247 4.97 14.35 2.51
CA GLU A 247 4.51 13.79 3.78
C GLU A 247 4.10 12.33 3.60
N CYS A 248 4.55 11.47 4.52
CA CYS A 248 4.31 10.04 4.42
C CYS A 248 4.17 9.40 5.79
N SER A 249 3.44 8.30 5.81
CA SER A 249 3.41 7.37 6.94
C SER A 249 4.58 6.39 6.86
N HIS A 250 4.93 5.81 7.99
CA HIS A 250 5.95 4.77 8.11
C HIS A 250 5.35 3.50 8.75
N VAL A 251 6.07 2.39 8.64
CA VAL A 251 5.74 1.14 9.31
C VAL A 251 7.02 0.33 9.55
N SER A 252 7.11 -0.29 10.72
CA SER A 252 8.09 -1.34 10.99
C SER A 252 7.39 -2.70 10.95
N THR A 253 7.93 -3.63 10.17
CA THR A 253 7.39 -4.99 10.05
C THR A 253 8.45 -5.99 10.47
N LEU A 254 8.16 -6.76 11.53
CA LEU A 254 9.00 -7.84 12.02
C LEU A 254 8.45 -9.17 11.52
N TYR A 255 9.32 -10.00 10.99
CA TYR A 255 8.98 -11.36 10.57
C TYR A 255 9.57 -12.39 11.51
N PHE A 256 8.72 -13.34 11.91
CA PHE A 256 9.09 -14.45 12.76
C PHE A 256 8.75 -15.79 12.12
N SER A 257 9.60 -16.77 12.39
CA SER A 257 9.35 -18.17 12.10
C SER A 257 8.86 -18.90 13.34
N THR A 258 7.88 -19.79 13.19
CA THR A 258 7.39 -20.65 14.26
C THR A 258 6.98 -22.02 13.71
N ASP A 259 7.06 -23.07 14.54
CA ASP A 259 6.64 -24.43 14.17
C ASP A 259 5.10 -24.59 14.20
N LYS A 260 4.41 -23.75 14.95
CA LYS A 260 2.96 -23.78 15.07
C LYS A 260 2.36 -22.41 14.90
N ALA A 261 1.47 -22.28 13.90
CA ALA A 261 0.76 -21.03 13.69
C ALA A 261 -0.03 -20.62 14.95
N PRO A 262 0.02 -19.31 15.33
CA PRO A 262 -0.76 -18.82 16.47
C PRO A 262 -2.26 -18.76 16.20
N LEU A 263 -2.68 -18.94 14.95
CA LEU A 263 -4.05 -18.90 14.47
C LEU A 263 -4.37 -20.14 13.62
N SER A 264 -5.68 -20.43 13.48
CA SER A 264 -6.19 -21.45 12.57
C SER A 264 -6.75 -20.89 11.25
N LYS A 265 -7.04 -19.58 11.18
CA LYS A 265 -7.63 -18.92 10.02
C LYS A 265 -6.67 -17.81 9.50
N PRO A 266 -6.60 -17.57 8.18
CA PRO A 266 -5.79 -16.49 7.60
C PRO A 266 -6.51 -15.14 7.75
N VAL A 267 -6.64 -14.66 8.99
CA VAL A 267 -7.29 -13.41 9.35
C VAL A 267 -6.26 -12.42 9.91
N VAL A 268 -6.42 -11.13 9.61
CA VAL A 268 -5.61 -10.07 10.24
C VAL A 268 -6.10 -9.85 11.67
N ILE A 269 -5.18 -9.91 12.62
CA ILE A 269 -5.46 -9.56 14.01
C ILE A 269 -5.14 -8.08 14.22
N LEU A 270 -6.10 -7.35 14.76
CA LEU A 270 -5.94 -5.95 15.16
C LEU A 270 -5.78 -5.83 16.68
N ASN A 271 -4.90 -4.94 17.11
CA ASN A 271 -4.79 -4.57 18.51
C ASN A 271 -5.79 -3.46 18.85
N GLY A 272 -6.86 -3.81 19.51
CA GLY A 272 -7.87 -2.85 20.00
C GLY A 272 -7.58 -2.28 21.39
N ASP A 273 -6.52 -2.73 22.04
CA ASP A 273 -6.07 -2.17 23.31
C ASP A 273 -5.22 -0.91 23.05
N ASN A 274 -5.67 0.20 23.57
CA ASN A 274 -4.98 1.48 23.43
C ASN A 274 -3.96 1.70 24.55
N GLY A 275 -3.00 2.58 24.31
CA GLY A 275 -2.02 3.00 25.29
C GLY A 275 -0.57 2.79 24.84
N THR A 276 0.25 2.16 25.67
CA THR A 276 1.69 1.98 25.44
C THR A 276 2.02 0.84 24.47
N THR A 277 1.02 0.13 23.94
CA THR A 277 1.21 -1.01 23.03
C THR A 277 1.87 -0.57 21.71
N LEU A 278 2.80 -1.38 21.21
CA LEU A 278 3.52 -1.17 19.95
C LEU A 278 2.87 -1.92 18.79
N VAL A 279 2.53 -3.19 19.00
CA VAL A 279 1.95 -4.05 17.96
C VAL A 279 0.60 -3.49 17.55
N ASN A 280 0.48 -3.12 16.27
CA ASN A 280 -0.78 -2.65 15.69
C ASN A 280 -1.60 -3.82 15.13
N HIS A 281 -0.95 -4.70 14.36
CA HIS A 281 -1.63 -5.86 13.77
C HIS A 281 -0.65 -6.99 13.49
N VAL A 282 -1.21 -8.21 13.45
CA VAL A 282 -0.46 -9.44 13.14
C VAL A 282 -1.17 -10.16 12.00
N PHE A 283 -0.39 -10.76 11.12
CA PHE A 283 -0.87 -11.64 10.06
C PHE A 283 0.04 -12.84 9.89
N VAL A 284 -0.51 -13.96 9.43
CA VAL A 284 0.25 -15.20 9.17
C VAL A 284 0.11 -15.58 7.70
N PRO A 285 1.01 -15.06 6.81
CA PRO A 285 0.92 -15.26 5.36
C PRO A 285 0.91 -16.74 4.97
N SER A 286 1.66 -17.59 5.68
CA SER A 286 1.76 -19.02 5.43
C SER A 286 0.46 -19.81 5.69
N LEU A 287 -0.51 -19.25 6.42
CA LEU A 287 -1.86 -19.83 6.50
C LEU A 287 -2.66 -19.60 5.21
N LEU A 288 -2.31 -18.60 4.44
CA LEU A 288 -2.95 -18.32 3.17
C LEU A 288 -2.25 -19.08 2.05
N HIS A 289 -0.94 -18.95 1.98
CA HIS A 289 -0.07 -19.66 1.04
C HIS A 289 1.05 -20.38 1.81
N PRO A 290 1.01 -21.70 1.93
CA PRO A 290 2.07 -22.46 2.60
C PRO A 290 3.46 -22.17 2.05
N GLU A 291 3.57 -21.78 0.80
CA GLU A 291 4.81 -21.44 0.11
C GLU A 291 5.51 -20.17 0.64
N TYR A 292 4.87 -19.42 1.54
CA TYR A 292 5.52 -18.31 2.25
C TYR A 292 6.51 -18.78 3.33
N ALA A 293 6.49 -20.08 3.69
CA ALA A 293 7.41 -20.67 4.66
C ALA A 293 7.90 -22.04 4.20
N PRO A 294 9.07 -22.51 4.67
CA PRO A 294 9.49 -23.89 4.50
C PRO A 294 8.51 -24.90 5.10
N SER A 295 8.54 -26.14 4.62
CA SER A 295 7.70 -27.21 5.17
C SER A 295 7.86 -27.36 6.68
N GLY A 296 6.78 -27.45 7.41
CA GLY A 296 6.76 -27.56 8.88
C GLY A 296 6.96 -26.25 9.63
N LYS A 297 7.11 -25.11 8.93
CA LYS A 297 7.23 -23.77 9.52
C LYS A 297 6.06 -22.89 9.14
N HIS A 298 5.84 -21.86 9.95
CA HIS A 298 4.92 -20.77 9.65
C HIS A 298 5.64 -19.43 9.70
N LEU A 299 5.20 -18.51 8.84
CA LEU A 299 5.66 -17.13 8.81
C LEU A 299 4.63 -16.24 9.53
N VAL A 300 5.09 -15.48 10.51
CA VAL A 300 4.29 -14.49 11.23
C VAL A 300 4.83 -13.11 10.93
N ALA A 301 3.96 -12.19 10.50
CA ALA A 301 4.27 -10.78 10.28
C ALA A 301 3.64 -9.95 11.40
N VAL A 302 4.46 -9.18 12.11
CA VAL A 302 4.08 -8.28 13.20
C VAL A 302 4.35 -6.85 12.76
N ASN A 303 3.34 -5.98 12.85
CA ASN A 303 3.43 -4.63 12.32
C ASN A 303 3.27 -3.58 13.41
N VAL A 304 4.20 -2.64 13.43
CA VAL A 304 4.25 -1.47 14.30
C VAL A 304 4.11 -0.22 13.45
N VAL A 305 3.03 0.53 13.68
CA VAL A 305 2.70 1.75 12.90
C VAL A 305 2.99 3.02 13.71
N LYS A 306 3.05 2.91 15.05
CA LYS A 306 3.45 4.02 15.90
C LYS A 306 4.92 4.36 15.70
N GLU A 307 5.24 5.65 15.74
CA GLU A 307 6.63 6.12 15.79
C GLU A 307 7.34 5.58 17.04
N HIS A 308 8.58 5.20 16.86
CA HIS A 308 9.44 4.72 17.94
C HIS A 308 10.92 4.94 17.60
N ASP A 309 11.72 5.16 18.63
CA ASP A 309 13.17 5.33 18.52
C ASP A 309 13.94 4.06 18.98
N LEU A 310 13.25 2.91 18.98
CA LEU A 310 13.81 1.62 19.39
C LEU A 310 14.71 1.06 18.29
N ASP A 311 15.82 0.45 18.67
CA ASP A 311 16.58 -0.40 17.77
C ASP A 311 15.88 -1.75 17.50
N ASP A 312 16.43 -2.56 16.61
CA ASP A 312 15.80 -3.81 16.18
C ASP A 312 15.64 -4.81 17.32
N GLU A 313 16.62 -4.92 18.23
CA GLU A 313 16.61 -5.85 19.37
C GLU A 313 15.58 -5.42 20.42
N GLU A 314 15.58 -4.14 20.78
CA GLU A 314 14.57 -3.58 21.69
C GLU A 314 13.16 -3.72 21.14
N LEU A 315 12.96 -3.46 19.84
CA LEU A 315 11.69 -3.57 19.18
C LEU A 315 11.20 -5.03 19.18
N GLU A 316 12.08 -5.98 18.88
CA GLU A 316 11.78 -7.41 18.90
C GLU A 316 11.31 -7.85 20.30
N VAL A 317 12.11 -7.56 21.33
CA VAL A 317 11.82 -7.94 22.72
C VAL A 317 10.47 -7.37 23.18
N LYS A 318 10.20 -6.10 22.91
CA LYS A 318 8.93 -5.46 23.28
C LYS A 318 7.75 -6.07 22.53
N CYS A 319 7.90 -6.34 21.23
CA CYS A 319 6.84 -6.99 20.44
C CYS A 319 6.56 -8.42 20.93
N LEU A 320 7.59 -9.23 21.20
CA LEU A 320 7.42 -10.59 21.72
C LEU A 320 6.79 -10.58 23.12
N THR A 321 7.18 -9.66 23.99
CA THR A 321 6.57 -9.48 25.32
C THR A 321 5.07 -9.18 25.18
N GLU A 322 4.69 -8.23 24.34
CA GLU A 322 3.27 -7.91 24.08
C GLU A 322 2.51 -9.09 23.47
N LEU A 323 3.11 -9.78 22.50
CA LEU A 323 2.50 -10.94 21.87
C LEU A 323 2.37 -12.15 22.81
N SER A 324 3.21 -12.24 23.84
CA SER A 324 3.09 -13.29 24.87
C SER A 324 1.79 -13.15 25.67
N GLU A 325 1.27 -11.94 25.83
CA GLU A 325 -0.06 -11.71 26.41
C GLU A 325 -1.20 -12.14 25.47
N TRP A 326 -0.94 -12.22 24.15
CA TRP A 326 -1.96 -12.60 23.15
C TRP A 326 -2.02 -14.10 22.96
N PHE A 327 -0.87 -14.76 22.90
CA PHE A 327 -0.73 -16.15 22.46
C PHE A 327 -0.06 -17.04 23.49
N GLY A 328 0.32 -16.49 24.66
CA GLY A 328 1.03 -17.20 25.72
C GLY A 328 2.55 -17.27 25.49
N LEU A 329 3.26 -17.80 26.47
CA LEU A 329 4.74 -17.79 26.53
C LEU A 329 5.43 -18.51 25.36
N LYS A 330 4.73 -19.35 24.60
CA LYS A 330 5.28 -20.00 23.39
C LYS A 330 5.74 -19.03 22.31
N VAL A 331 5.29 -17.78 22.38
CA VAL A 331 5.77 -16.72 21.49
C VAL A 331 7.27 -16.45 21.67
N MET A 332 7.80 -16.70 22.88
CA MET A 332 9.25 -16.53 23.16
C MET A 332 10.13 -17.54 22.40
N ASP A 333 9.54 -18.62 21.86
CA ASP A 333 10.25 -19.60 21.02
C ASP A 333 10.25 -19.21 19.54
N TRP A 334 9.59 -18.10 19.17
CA TRP A 334 9.59 -17.64 17.79
C TRP A 334 10.98 -17.13 17.40
N GLN A 335 11.43 -17.50 16.20
CA GLN A 335 12.71 -17.08 15.66
C GLN A 335 12.53 -15.82 14.82
N HIS A 336 13.16 -14.72 15.21
CA HIS A 336 13.20 -13.52 14.40
C HIS A 336 13.95 -13.80 13.10
N LEU A 337 13.38 -13.39 11.98
CA LEU A 337 13.96 -13.54 10.64
C LEU A 337 14.50 -12.21 10.14
N LYS A 338 13.68 -11.18 10.20
CA LYS A 338 14.02 -9.86 9.66
C LYS A 338 13.08 -8.78 10.14
N THR A 339 13.62 -7.58 10.34
CA THR A 339 12.86 -6.32 10.51
C THR A 339 13.00 -5.44 9.27
N TYR A 340 11.89 -4.90 8.79
CA TYR A 340 11.86 -3.87 7.75
C TYR A 340 11.36 -2.55 8.34
N HIS A 341 12.17 -1.51 8.26
CA HIS A 341 11.74 -0.14 8.55
C HIS A 341 11.42 0.58 7.25
N ILE A 342 10.14 0.75 6.98
CA ILE A 342 9.65 1.36 5.74
C ILE A 342 9.31 2.82 6.04
N LYS A 343 10.28 3.70 5.80
CA LYS A 343 10.18 5.14 6.08
C LYS A 343 9.15 5.86 5.20
N TYR A 344 8.89 5.36 4.01
CA TYR A 344 7.85 5.84 3.09
C TYR A 344 6.89 4.69 2.80
N ALA A 345 5.97 4.42 3.72
CA ALA A 345 5.00 3.34 3.54
C ALA A 345 3.85 3.77 2.63
N MET A 346 3.26 4.92 2.90
CA MET A 346 2.16 5.49 2.12
C MET A 346 2.21 7.02 2.15
N PRO A 347 1.78 7.72 1.09
CA PRO A 347 1.60 9.17 1.14
C PRO A 347 0.61 9.53 2.25
N PHE A 348 1.01 10.44 3.13
CA PHE A 348 0.12 11.01 4.13
C PHE A 348 -0.56 12.26 3.58
N LYS A 349 -1.88 12.35 3.74
CA LYS A 349 -2.67 13.46 3.22
C LYS A 349 -3.66 13.94 4.29
N PRO A 350 -3.33 14.99 5.03
CA PRO A 350 -4.24 15.57 6.03
C PRO A 350 -5.46 16.22 5.37
N ILE A 351 -5.29 16.72 4.15
CA ILE A 351 -6.35 17.22 3.27
C ILE A 351 -6.14 16.60 1.89
N LEU A 352 -7.21 16.13 1.28
CA LEU A 352 -7.19 15.66 -0.09
C LEU A 352 -7.66 16.80 -1.00
N ASP A 353 -6.70 17.53 -1.55
CA ASP A 353 -6.93 18.54 -2.58
C ASP A 353 -7.41 17.89 -3.88
N GLU A 354 -7.14 18.46 -5.02
CA GLU A 354 -7.49 17.87 -6.30
C GLU A 354 -6.74 16.55 -6.52
N VAL A 355 -7.49 15.48 -6.84
CA VAL A 355 -6.91 14.19 -7.22
C VAL A 355 -6.42 14.27 -8.66
N THR A 356 -5.11 14.24 -8.83
CA THR A 356 -4.47 14.17 -10.16
C THR A 356 -3.70 12.87 -10.30
N PHE A 357 -3.47 12.44 -11.52
CA PHE A 357 -2.70 11.22 -11.81
C PHE A 357 -1.40 11.51 -12.55
N THR A 358 -1.22 12.73 -13.02
CA THR A 358 -0.02 13.20 -13.71
C THR A 358 0.24 14.63 -13.32
N LYS A 359 1.48 14.95 -12.99
CA LYS A 359 1.92 16.32 -12.73
C LYS A 359 2.97 16.70 -13.74
N LYS A 360 2.74 17.80 -14.46
CA LYS A 360 3.77 18.43 -15.29
C LYS A 360 4.67 19.28 -14.39
N ILE A 361 5.95 18.97 -14.35
CA ILE A 361 6.95 19.70 -13.55
C ILE A 361 7.53 20.83 -14.38
N SER A 362 7.92 20.52 -15.64
CA SER A 362 8.48 21.48 -16.57
C SER A 362 8.09 21.14 -18.02
N GLN A 363 8.75 21.69 -19.01
CA GLN A 363 8.37 21.50 -20.42
C GLN A 363 8.39 20.01 -20.83
N SER A 364 9.44 19.28 -20.43
CA SER A 364 9.66 17.87 -20.80
C SER A 364 9.63 16.90 -19.61
N VAL A 365 9.49 17.41 -18.37
CA VAL A 365 9.53 16.62 -17.15
C VAL A 365 8.15 16.47 -16.55
N TYR A 366 7.78 15.24 -16.27
CA TYR A 366 6.51 14.85 -15.63
C TYR A 366 6.77 14.00 -14.39
N ALA A 367 5.81 13.97 -13.49
CA ALA A 367 5.80 13.06 -12.34
C ALA A 367 4.49 12.28 -12.29
N CYS A 368 4.59 11.04 -11.83
CA CYS A 368 3.46 10.15 -11.57
C CYS A 368 3.64 9.41 -10.23
N GLY A 369 2.62 8.71 -9.81
CA GLY A 369 2.63 7.91 -8.60
C GLY A 369 1.42 8.14 -7.71
N ASP A 370 1.31 7.31 -6.68
CA ASP A 370 0.21 7.34 -5.72
C ASP A 370 0.20 8.61 -4.84
N SER A 371 1.33 9.31 -4.72
CA SER A 371 1.44 10.58 -3.99
C SER A 371 0.60 11.71 -4.60
N LEU A 372 0.23 11.61 -5.88
CA LEU A 372 -0.62 12.60 -6.57
C LEU A 372 -2.12 12.36 -6.36
N SER A 373 -2.49 11.20 -5.83
CA SER A 373 -3.88 10.80 -5.69
C SER A 373 -4.15 10.13 -4.33
N VAL A 374 -5.03 9.19 -4.26
CA VAL A 374 -5.27 8.33 -3.10
C VAL A 374 -4.19 7.25 -3.08
N GLY A 375 -3.37 7.18 -2.04
CA GLY A 375 -2.29 6.22 -1.90
C GLY A 375 -2.80 4.78 -2.02
N SER A 376 -2.54 4.12 -3.15
CA SER A 376 -2.92 2.73 -3.41
C SER A 376 -2.22 2.18 -4.65
N MET A 377 -2.17 0.86 -4.79
CA MET A 377 -1.66 0.19 -5.98
C MET A 377 -2.48 0.57 -7.23
N GLU A 378 -3.82 0.60 -7.14
CA GLU A 378 -4.69 1.03 -8.23
C GLU A 378 -4.36 2.46 -8.69
N SER A 379 -4.16 3.37 -7.74
CA SER A 379 -3.78 4.77 -8.05
C SER A 379 -2.41 4.87 -8.71
N ALA A 380 -1.43 4.09 -8.26
CA ALA A 380 -0.10 4.07 -8.86
C ALA A 380 -0.13 3.55 -10.31
N LEU A 381 -0.85 2.44 -10.54
CA LEU A 381 -1.01 1.85 -11.88
C LEU A 381 -1.74 2.81 -12.84
N ARG A 382 -2.83 3.42 -12.36
CA ARG A 382 -3.60 4.40 -13.11
C ARG A 382 -2.77 5.65 -13.43
N SER A 383 -2.01 6.14 -12.46
CA SER A 383 -1.12 7.28 -12.65
C SER A 383 -0.08 7.00 -13.75
N GLY A 384 0.53 5.81 -13.75
CA GLY A 384 1.45 5.39 -14.81
C GLY A 384 0.80 5.36 -16.20
N ARG A 385 -0.44 4.85 -16.30
CA ARG A 385 -1.18 4.83 -17.58
C ARG A 385 -1.52 6.24 -18.07
N GLU A 386 -2.12 7.06 -17.21
CA GLU A 386 -2.56 8.41 -17.61
C GLU A 386 -1.36 9.29 -17.97
N SER A 387 -0.24 9.17 -17.24
CA SER A 387 1.01 9.88 -17.59
C SER A 387 1.57 9.45 -18.94
N ALA A 388 1.53 8.16 -19.24
CA ALA A 388 1.94 7.65 -20.56
C ALA A 388 1.05 8.18 -21.69
N GLU A 389 -0.26 8.33 -21.46
CA GLU A 389 -1.19 8.92 -22.42
C GLU A 389 -0.89 10.41 -22.68
N VAL A 390 -0.59 11.17 -21.62
CA VAL A 390 -0.22 12.58 -21.73
C VAL A 390 1.07 12.75 -22.51
N ILE A 391 2.13 12.04 -22.13
CA ILE A 391 3.45 12.12 -22.78
C ILE A 391 3.36 11.72 -24.26
N ALA A 392 2.62 10.65 -24.58
CA ALA A 392 2.47 10.23 -25.97
C ALA A 392 1.75 11.28 -26.84
N LYS A 393 0.74 11.97 -26.29
CA LYS A 393 0.07 13.09 -26.99
C LYS A 393 1.02 14.26 -27.23
N GLU A 394 1.82 14.62 -26.24
CA GLU A 394 2.81 15.72 -26.38
C GLU A 394 3.92 15.36 -27.39
N PHE A 395 4.36 14.09 -27.40
CA PHE A 395 5.34 13.58 -28.36
C PHE A 395 4.85 13.75 -29.81
N VAL A 396 3.61 13.39 -30.10
CA VAL A 396 3.00 13.53 -31.44
C VAL A 396 2.90 15.01 -31.83
N LYS A 397 2.40 15.88 -30.94
CA LYS A 397 2.30 17.33 -31.18
C LYS A 397 3.66 17.98 -31.46
N GLY A 398 4.71 17.57 -30.75
CA GLY A 398 6.07 18.08 -30.94
C GLY A 398 6.65 17.69 -32.31
N ASN A 399 6.32 16.48 -32.80
CA ASN A 399 6.76 16.03 -34.11
C ASN A 399 5.95 16.66 -35.26
N SER A 400 4.69 17.04 -35.06
CA SER A 400 3.83 17.69 -36.05
C SER A 400 4.17 19.17 -36.27
N LYS A 401 4.98 19.78 -35.41
CA LYS A 401 5.41 21.20 -35.49
C LYS A 401 6.78 21.40 -36.13
N LYS A 402 7.44 20.35 -36.68
CA LYS A 402 8.61 20.57 -37.52
C LYS A 402 8.14 21.24 -38.81
N PRO A 403 8.61 22.47 -39.18
CA PRO A 403 8.27 23.04 -40.46
C PRO A 403 8.86 22.18 -41.57
N ASP A 404 8.06 21.95 -42.63
CA ASP A 404 8.60 21.56 -43.91
C ASP A 404 9.66 22.61 -44.28
N PHE A 405 10.92 22.24 -44.20
CA PHE A 405 11.94 23.01 -44.91
C PHE A 405 11.64 22.83 -46.37
N ALA A 406 10.97 23.83 -46.94
CA ALA A 406 10.82 23.97 -48.34
C ALA A 406 12.20 23.82 -48.99
N GLU A 407 12.31 22.85 -49.88
CA GLU A 407 13.39 22.81 -50.87
C GLU A 407 13.34 24.12 -51.64
N SER A 408 14.28 25.02 -51.35
CA SER A 408 14.54 26.17 -52.21
C SER A 408 15.51 25.70 -53.28
N ASN A 409 14.99 25.68 -54.52
CA ASN A 409 15.72 25.49 -55.76
C ASN A 409 16.96 26.40 -55.88
#